data_7ce4e4de251f5308495fa9c69fe58495
#
_entry.id   7ce4e4de251f5308495fa9c69fe58495
#
_cell.length_a   1.000
_cell.length_b   1.000
_cell.length_c   1.000
_cell.angle_alpha   90.00
_cell.angle_beta   90.00
_cell.angle_gamma   90.00
#
_symmetry.space_group_name_H-M   'P 1'
#
loop_
_entity.id
_entity.type
_entity.pdbx_description
1 polymer ?
#
loop_
_entity_poly.entity_id
_entity_poly.type
_entity_poly.pdbx_seq_one_letter_code
_entity_poly.pdbx_strand_id
1 'polypeptide(L)'
;MHYLRRRHGLRVGTFATATPIANSITEAHVMQRYLRPDLLEAAGVLDFDTWAATFGQTTAEIEISPDGGTPRLKARFAKFHNVPELLRMWWVSGDVKTAEDLNLPRPELFARPEDAKRLPRTVIVPASAELVGFMGELAERAERVRSRAVRPQQDNMLLISSHGRAAALDLRLVGLPMTSGDSKLEAAADTIADIWRAHRFARRDGTVHPTPGGFQIVFCDLSTPKADEWNAYDELRALLATRGVPEEWVRFIHEARNDREKAELFDACRNGEVAVLIGSTGKMGVGTNVQARAIALHHLDCPRRPADLAQRDGRALRQGNANTEIGIYRYVTEGSFDAYSWQTVARKASFIAQVMRGRLDLREIEDIGDAALSFNEVKALAAGNPLLLDRAKADAELTRLERLERGHQQSKGRLRFAIDGHRRGIDRVTAELAALTTAIDARRDTRGEAFCMRVDGQTFTDRAEAGKALTDRLLLA
;
A
#
# COMPACT_ATOMS: atom_id res chain seq x y z
N MET A 1 10.67 -17.83 -13.00
CA MET A 1 10.16 -18.79 -12.01
C MET A 1 9.57 -20.05 -12.63
N HIS A 2 8.64 -20.01 -13.62
CA HIS A 2 8.08 -21.21 -14.26
C HIS A 2 9.15 -22.15 -14.84
N TYR A 3 10.13 -21.63 -15.57
CA TYR A 3 11.24 -22.42 -16.09
C TYR A 3 12.03 -23.13 -15.00
N LEU A 4 12.39 -22.41 -13.94
CA LEU A 4 13.16 -22.97 -12.82
C LEU A 4 12.38 -24.07 -12.10
N ARG A 5 11.07 -23.88 -11.89
CA ARG A 5 10.21 -24.88 -11.24
C ARG A 5 10.07 -26.17 -12.06
N ARG A 6 9.95 -26.05 -13.37
CA ARG A 6 9.91 -27.25 -14.25
C ARG A 6 11.19 -28.07 -14.15
N ARG A 7 12.34 -27.41 -13.92
CA ARG A 7 13.64 -28.05 -13.89
C ARG A 7 14.06 -28.52 -12.49
N HIS A 8 13.67 -27.82 -11.45
CA HIS A 8 14.19 -27.99 -10.09
C HIS A 8 13.11 -28.21 -9.01
N GLY A 9 11.85 -28.32 -9.40
CA GLY A 9 10.73 -28.48 -8.46
C GLY A 9 10.24 -27.16 -7.88
N LEU A 10 9.42 -27.21 -6.83
CA LEU A 10 8.69 -26.05 -6.32
C LEU A 10 9.57 -25.04 -5.55
N ARG A 11 10.64 -25.50 -4.90
CA ARG A 11 11.50 -24.67 -4.03
C ARG A 11 12.70 -24.13 -4.80
N VAL A 12 12.49 -23.12 -5.62
CA VAL A 12 13.53 -22.60 -6.54
C VAL A 12 13.97 -21.16 -6.25
N GLY A 13 13.43 -20.54 -5.23
CA GLY A 13 13.80 -19.16 -4.87
C GLY A 13 13.34 -18.81 -3.48
N THR A 14 14.19 -18.03 -2.79
CA THR A 14 13.87 -17.39 -1.51
C THR A 14 13.91 -15.89 -1.73
N PHE A 15 12.88 -15.19 -1.27
CA PHE A 15 12.79 -13.74 -1.30
C PHE A 15 12.88 -13.21 0.12
N ALA A 16 13.81 -12.31 0.37
CA ALA A 16 13.96 -11.66 1.66
C ALA A 16 13.62 -10.16 1.52
N THR A 17 12.70 -9.69 2.33
CA THR A 17 12.28 -8.28 2.38
C THR A 17 11.79 -7.92 3.77
N ALA A 18 12.03 -6.67 4.18
CA ALA A 18 11.46 -6.14 5.42
C ALA A 18 9.99 -5.72 5.28
N THR A 19 9.49 -5.57 4.06
CA THR A 19 8.15 -5.03 3.77
C THR A 19 7.48 -5.84 2.66
N PRO A 20 7.07 -7.10 2.93
CA PRO A 20 6.45 -7.97 1.92
C PRO A 20 5.11 -7.40 1.42
N ILE A 21 4.40 -6.67 2.26
CA ILE A 21 3.19 -5.92 1.92
C ILE A 21 3.49 -4.45 2.21
N ALA A 22 3.67 -3.66 1.14
CA ALA A 22 4.07 -2.27 1.25
C ALA A 22 2.89 -1.29 1.38
N ASN A 23 1.79 -1.59 0.71
CA ASN A 23 0.64 -0.69 0.62
C ASN A 23 -0.72 -1.38 0.70
N SER A 24 -0.91 -2.51 0.02
CA SER A 24 -2.18 -3.25 -0.04
C SER A 24 -1.96 -4.76 0.05
N ILE A 25 -2.93 -5.46 0.64
CA ILE A 25 -2.92 -6.94 0.72
C ILE A 25 -2.95 -7.60 -0.66
N THR A 26 -3.41 -6.93 -1.69
CA THR A 26 -3.36 -7.45 -3.06
C THR A 26 -1.95 -7.84 -3.49
N GLU A 27 -0.93 -7.23 -2.90
CA GLU A 27 0.48 -7.58 -3.09
C GLU A 27 0.79 -9.01 -2.62
N ALA A 28 0.04 -9.53 -1.63
CA ALA A 28 0.17 -10.91 -1.15
C ALA A 28 -0.15 -11.93 -2.25
N HIS A 29 -1.17 -11.69 -3.09
CA HIS A 29 -1.47 -12.56 -4.23
C HIS A 29 -0.29 -12.65 -5.19
N VAL A 30 0.33 -11.51 -5.52
CA VAL A 30 1.50 -11.48 -6.42
C VAL A 30 2.63 -12.33 -5.84
N MET A 31 2.93 -12.17 -4.56
CA MET A 31 3.96 -12.96 -3.89
C MET A 31 3.62 -14.45 -3.84
N GLN A 32 2.39 -14.81 -3.45
CA GLN A 32 1.95 -16.20 -3.42
C GLN A 32 2.03 -16.86 -4.82
N ARG A 33 1.66 -16.11 -5.87
CA ARG A 33 1.77 -16.60 -7.25
C ARG A 33 3.21 -16.89 -7.67
N TYR A 34 4.17 -16.13 -7.13
CA TYR A 34 5.60 -16.42 -7.34
C TYR A 34 6.14 -17.51 -6.41
N LEU A 35 5.65 -17.65 -5.21
CA LEU A 35 6.16 -18.57 -4.21
C LEU A 35 5.49 -19.94 -4.25
N ARG A 36 4.15 -19.96 -4.26
CA ARG A 36 3.34 -21.17 -4.13
C ARG A 36 2.08 -21.13 -5.03
N PRO A 37 2.24 -21.09 -6.36
CA PRO A 37 1.09 -21.16 -7.27
C PRO A 37 0.28 -22.44 -7.12
N ASP A 38 0.91 -23.54 -6.71
CA ASP A 38 0.27 -24.82 -6.41
C ASP A 38 -0.81 -24.73 -5.32
N LEU A 39 -0.57 -23.93 -4.28
CA LEU A 39 -1.57 -23.69 -3.22
C LEU A 39 -2.74 -22.85 -3.74
N LEU A 40 -2.46 -21.83 -4.55
CA LEU A 40 -3.49 -21.00 -5.17
C LEU A 40 -4.35 -21.83 -6.13
N GLU A 41 -3.73 -22.74 -6.91
CA GLU A 41 -4.41 -23.63 -7.82
C GLU A 41 -5.28 -24.64 -7.07
N ALA A 42 -4.74 -25.29 -6.05
CA ALA A 42 -5.48 -26.22 -5.20
C ALA A 42 -6.68 -25.58 -4.49
N ALA A 43 -6.57 -24.31 -4.13
CA ALA A 43 -7.66 -23.52 -3.54
C ALA A 43 -8.62 -22.93 -4.59
N GLY A 44 -8.36 -23.09 -5.90
CA GLY A 44 -9.17 -22.52 -6.97
C GLY A 44 -9.08 -21.00 -7.09
N VAL A 45 -8.00 -20.38 -6.58
CA VAL A 45 -7.82 -18.93 -6.52
C VAL A 45 -6.51 -18.47 -7.19
N LEU A 46 -6.07 -19.19 -8.21
CA LEU A 46 -4.84 -18.87 -8.94
C LEU A 46 -4.92 -17.54 -9.68
N ASP A 47 -6.08 -17.25 -10.27
CA ASP A 47 -6.32 -15.99 -10.95
C ASP A 47 -6.68 -14.89 -9.96
N PHE A 48 -6.18 -13.68 -10.25
CA PHE A 48 -6.38 -12.53 -9.37
C PHE A 48 -7.86 -12.23 -9.11
N ASP A 49 -8.71 -12.34 -10.13
CA ASP A 49 -10.14 -12.04 -9.99
C ASP A 49 -10.85 -13.02 -9.05
N THR A 50 -10.50 -14.31 -9.13
CA THR A 50 -11.04 -15.36 -8.25
C THR A 50 -10.50 -15.20 -6.83
N TRP A 51 -9.20 -14.94 -6.68
CA TRP A 51 -8.58 -14.65 -5.40
C TRP A 51 -9.22 -13.42 -4.77
N ALA A 52 -9.40 -12.37 -5.57
CA ALA A 52 -10.04 -11.14 -5.18
C ALA A 52 -11.49 -11.32 -4.72
N ALA A 53 -12.26 -12.15 -5.41
CA ALA A 53 -13.63 -12.48 -5.03
C ALA A 53 -13.70 -13.32 -3.74
N THR A 54 -12.68 -14.14 -3.48
CA THR A 54 -12.62 -15.03 -2.30
C THR A 54 -12.16 -14.31 -1.05
N PHE A 55 -11.19 -13.38 -1.17
CA PHE A 55 -10.55 -12.74 -0.02
C PHE A 55 -10.85 -11.25 0.07
N GLY A 56 -11.34 -10.64 -0.99
CA GLY A 56 -11.59 -9.20 -1.05
C GLY A 56 -13.00 -8.87 -1.44
N GLN A 57 -13.52 -7.81 -0.86
CA GLN A 57 -14.75 -7.18 -1.29
C GLN A 57 -14.40 -5.97 -2.14
N THR A 58 -14.75 -6.03 -3.41
CA THR A 58 -14.57 -4.91 -4.32
C THR A 58 -15.77 -3.99 -4.27
N THR A 59 -15.53 -2.71 -4.07
CA THR A 59 -16.50 -1.65 -4.35
C THR A 59 -16.20 -1.06 -5.71
N ALA A 60 -17.24 -0.90 -6.51
CA ALA A 60 -17.12 -0.20 -7.78
C ALA A 60 -17.23 1.31 -7.51
N GLU A 61 -16.12 2.03 -7.63
CA GLU A 61 -16.08 3.48 -7.59
C GLU A 61 -15.94 4.04 -9.00
N ILE A 62 -16.66 5.12 -9.28
CA ILE A 62 -16.50 5.84 -10.55
C ILE A 62 -15.21 6.65 -10.42
N GLU A 63 -14.14 6.16 -11.01
CA GLU A 63 -12.87 6.89 -11.12
C GLU A 63 -12.79 7.56 -12.48
N ILE A 64 -12.53 8.85 -12.47
CA ILE A 64 -12.22 9.59 -13.70
C ILE A 64 -10.74 9.35 -13.96
N SER A 65 -10.42 8.80 -15.12
CA SER A 65 -9.03 8.55 -15.53
C SER A 65 -8.21 9.85 -15.48
N PRO A 66 -6.94 9.82 -15.03
CA PRO A 66 -6.08 11.02 -14.98
C PRO A 66 -5.88 11.70 -16.33
N ASP A 67 -6.11 10.99 -17.43
CA ASP A 67 -6.06 11.48 -18.81
C ASP A 67 -7.36 12.13 -19.29
N GLY A 68 -8.37 12.26 -18.39
CA GLY A 68 -9.66 12.92 -18.68
C GLY A 68 -10.59 12.11 -19.56
N GLY A 69 -10.36 10.82 -19.69
CA GLY A 69 -11.26 9.89 -20.35
C GLY A 69 -12.61 9.74 -19.65
N THR A 70 -13.55 9.04 -20.31
CA THR A 70 -14.87 8.70 -19.76
C THR A 70 -14.76 8.10 -18.36
N PRO A 71 -15.71 8.42 -17.45
CA PRO A 71 -15.76 7.82 -16.13
C PRO A 71 -15.75 6.29 -16.24
N ARG A 72 -14.73 5.65 -15.68
CA ARG A 72 -14.62 4.19 -15.64
C ARG A 72 -14.99 3.71 -14.26
N LEU A 73 -15.85 2.70 -14.21
CA LEU A 73 -16.05 1.92 -13.00
C LEU A 73 -14.75 1.18 -12.69
N LYS A 74 -14.02 1.64 -11.69
CA LYS A 74 -12.85 0.93 -11.19
C LYS A 74 -13.24 0.18 -9.93
N ALA A 75 -13.10 -1.14 -9.99
CA ALA A 75 -13.27 -1.97 -8.82
C ALA A 75 -12.05 -1.76 -7.91
N ARG A 76 -12.28 -1.28 -6.69
CA ARG A 76 -11.27 -1.19 -5.64
C ARG A 76 -11.59 -2.16 -4.52
N PHE A 77 -10.57 -2.74 -3.95
CA PHE A 77 -10.70 -3.49 -2.71
C PHE A 77 -11.00 -2.53 -1.58
N ALA A 78 -12.16 -2.71 -0.94
CA ALA A 78 -12.56 -1.92 0.23
C ALA A 78 -12.37 -2.69 1.53
N LYS A 79 -12.47 -4.02 1.48
CA LYS A 79 -12.32 -4.90 2.64
C LYS A 79 -11.69 -6.22 2.24
N PHE A 80 -10.99 -6.82 3.19
CA PHE A 80 -10.59 -8.22 3.12
C PHE A 80 -11.44 -9.05 4.08
N HIS A 81 -11.92 -10.17 3.62
CA HIS A 81 -12.61 -11.20 4.39
C HIS A 81 -11.89 -12.54 4.23
N ASN A 82 -12.26 -13.53 5.02
CA ASN A 82 -11.57 -14.82 5.07
C ASN A 82 -10.05 -14.66 5.34
N VAL A 83 -9.71 -13.66 6.15
CA VAL A 83 -8.31 -13.33 6.49
C VAL A 83 -7.58 -14.52 7.12
N PRO A 84 -8.18 -15.31 8.03
CA PRO A 84 -7.52 -16.49 8.59
C PRO A 84 -7.09 -17.51 7.53
N GLU A 85 -7.93 -17.74 6.51
CA GLU A 85 -7.65 -18.67 5.41
C GLU A 85 -6.53 -18.14 4.52
N LEU A 86 -6.55 -16.85 4.20
CA LEU A 86 -5.50 -16.17 3.45
C LEU A 86 -4.14 -16.28 4.18
N LEU A 87 -4.13 -16.02 5.49
CA LEU A 87 -2.93 -16.09 6.31
C LEU A 87 -2.40 -17.51 6.44
N ARG A 88 -3.26 -18.52 6.58
CA ARG A 88 -2.81 -19.93 6.57
C ARG A 88 -2.10 -20.29 5.28
N MET A 89 -2.62 -19.85 4.14
CA MET A 89 -1.95 -20.05 2.84
C MET A 89 -0.63 -19.29 2.76
N TRP A 90 -0.58 -18.07 3.30
CA TRP A 90 0.63 -17.25 3.34
C TRP A 90 1.74 -17.92 4.15
N TRP A 91 1.42 -18.37 5.37
CA TRP A 91 2.37 -18.97 6.30
C TRP A 91 2.97 -20.31 5.85
N VAL A 92 2.38 -20.96 4.86
CA VAL A 92 3.00 -22.18 4.27
C VAL A 92 4.33 -21.85 3.56
N SER A 93 4.49 -20.64 3.04
CA SER A 93 5.68 -20.21 2.29
C SER A 93 6.39 -18.99 2.88
N GLY A 94 5.75 -18.28 3.79
CA GLY A 94 6.29 -17.10 4.43
C GLY A 94 6.80 -17.41 5.83
N ASP A 95 8.00 -16.95 6.16
CA ASP A 95 8.50 -16.89 7.53
C ASP A 95 8.69 -15.42 7.89
N VAL A 96 7.93 -14.92 8.85
CA VAL A 96 7.97 -13.52 9.29
C VAL A 96 8.61 -13.46 10.67
N LYS A 97 9.69 -12.69 10.76
CA LYS A 97 10.35 -12.38 12.03
C LYS A 97 10.32 -10.87 12.23
N THR A 98 9.67 -10.45 13.28
CA THR A 98 9.69 -9.04 13.70
C THR A 98 10.96 -8.73 14.51
N ALA A 99 11.27 -7.45 14.69
CA ALA A 99 12.38 -7.06 15.55
C ALA A 99 12.18 -7.52 17.01
N GLU A 100 10.93 -7.68 17.45
CA GLU A 100 10.56 -8.22 18.75
C GLU A 100 10.90 -9.71 18.83
N ASP A 101 10.60 -10.49 17.79
CA ASP A 101 10.91 -11.93 17.72
C ASP A 101 12.41 -12.21 17.74
N LEU A 102 13.19 -11.29 17.15
CA LEU A 102 14.64 -11.42 17.02
C LEU A 102 15.40 -10.85 18.24
N ASN A 103 14.71 -10.13 19.13
CA ASN A 103 15.31 -9.46 20.29
C ASN A 103 16.59 -8.67 19.93
N LEU A 104 16.58 -7.97 18.80
CA LEU A 104 17.72 -7.21 18.32
C LEU A 104 17.98 -5.99 19.21
N PRO A 105 19.25 -5.70 19.58
CA PRO A 105 19.59 -4.52 20.33
C PRO A 105 19.33 -3.28 19.46
N ARG A 106 18.32 -2.53 19.79
CA ARG A 106 17.94 -1.26 19.15
C ARG A 106 17.65 -0.22 20.22
N PRO A 107 17.83 1.07 19.91
CA PRO A 107 17.46 2.12 20.84
C PRO A 107 15.95 2.09 21.13
N GLU A 108 15.57 2.53 22.31
CA GLU A 108 14.21 2.82 22.66
C GLU A 108 13.83 4.26 22.24
N LEU A 109 12.54 4.56 22.21
CA LEU A 109 12.11 5.94 22.03
C LEU A 109 12.19 6.72 23.35
N PHE A 110 12.53 8.01 23.29
CA PHE A 110 12.39 8.88 24.44
C PHE A 110 10.96 8.82 24.99
N ALA A 111 10.85 8.78 26.30
CA ALA A 111 9.55 8.92 26.96
C ALA A 111 8.97 10.32 26.65
N ARG A 112 7.72 10.36 26.26
CA ARG A 112 7.02 11.64 26.01
C ARG A 112 6.75 12.33 27.35
N PRO A 113 6.96 13.65 27.43
CA PRO A 113 6.74 14.39 28.67
C PRO A 113 5.30 14.32 29.18
N GLU A 114 4.32 14.28 28.28
CA GLU A 114 2.89 14.35 28.60
C GLU A 114 2.30 13.07 29.19
N ASP A 115 2.82 11.89 28.85
CA ASP A 115 2.25 10.60 29.28
C ASP A 115 3.28 9.53 29.63
N ALA A 116 4.55 9.86 29.60
CA ALA A 116 5.70 8.97 29.84
C ALA A 116 5.77 7.73 28.91
N LYS A 117 4.97 7.69 27.82
CA LYS A 117 5.00 6.59 26.86
C LYS A 117 6.17 6.74 25.90
N ARG A 118 6.76 5.63 25.51
CA ARG A 118 7.84 5.55 24.52
C ARG A 118 7.26 5.44 23.09
N LEU A 119 6.74 6.57 22.62
CA LEU A 119 6.08 6.69 21.31
C LEU A 119 6.64 7.90 20.54
N PRO A 120 6.48 7.95 19.21
CA PRO A 120 6.82 9.16 18.44
C PRO A 120 6.10 10.39 18.99
N ARG A 121 6.81 11.50 19.08
CA ARG A 121 6.26 12.77 19.54
C ARG A 121 5.64 13.53 18.36
N THR A 122 4.40 13.98 18.52
CA THR A 122 3.75 14.86 17.55
C THR A 122 3.94 16.31 17.97
N VAL A 123 4.51 17.11 17.08
CA VAL A 123 4.63 18.57 17.23
C VAL A 123 3.49 19.19 16.44
N ILE A 124 2.56 19.80 17.14
CA ILE A 124 1.38 20.43 16.52
C ILE A 124 1.70 21.91 16.30
N VAL A 125 1.49 22.36 15.07
CA VAL A 125 1.66 23.75 14.66
C VAL A 125 0.27 24.32 14.35
N PRO A 126 -0.11 25.47 14.94
CA PRO A 126 -1.39 26.10 14.65
C PRO A 126 -1.54 26.45 13.16
N ALA A 127 -2.76 26.34 12.64
CA ALA A 127 -3.05 26.80 11.28
C ALA A 127 -3.01 28.33 11.22
N SER A 128 -2.32 28.88 10.20
CA SER A 128 -2.42 30.31 9.92
C SER A 128 -3.76 30.67 9.26
N ALA A 129 -4.11 31.94 9.30
CA ALA A 129 -5.34 32.42 8.65
C ALA A 129 -5.33 32.16 7.14
N GLU A 130 -4.17 32.29 6.50
CA GLU A 130 -3.97 32.03 5.07
C GLU A 130 -4.18 30.54 4.75
N LEU A 131 -3.68 29.64 5.60
CA LEU A 131 -3.91 28.20 5.42
C LEU A 131 -5.39 27.84 5.58
N VAL A 132 -6.06 28.39 6.58
CA VAL A 132 -7.52 28.20 6.78
C VAL A 132 -8.30 28.67 5.54
N GLY A 133 -7.93 29.85 4.99
CA GLY A 133 -8.51 30.35 3.74
C GLY A 133 -8.29 29.39 2.57
N PHE A 134 -7.06 28.95 2.37
CA PHE A 134 -6.73 27.99 1.29
C PHE A 134 -7.42 26.64 1.45
N MET A 135 -7.60 26.14 2.66
CA MET A 135 -8.38 24.93 2.92
C MET A 135 -9.85 25.12 2.52
N GLY A 136 -10.41 26.33 2.72
CA GLY A 136 -11.74 26.70 2.19
C GLY A 136 -11.80 26.64 0.67
N GLU A 137 -10.81 27.22 -0.02
CA GLU A 137 -10.70 27.13 -1.50
C GLU A 137 -10.61 25.69 -2.00
N LEU A 138 -9.84 24.82 -1.32
CA LEU A 138 -9.77 23.40 -1.66
C LEU A 138 -11.12 22.70 -1.50
N ALA A 139 -11.91 23.07 -0.49
CA ALA A 139 -13.27 22.55 -0.31
C ALA A 139 -14.21 22.99 -1.43
N GLU A 140 -14.13 24.26 -1.87
CA GLU A 140 -14.89 24.75 -3.03
C GLU A 140 -14.47 24.07 -4.34
N ARG A 141 -13.18 23.87 -4.53
CA ARG A 141 -12.66 23.10 -5.68
C ARG A 141 -13.19 21.67 -5.69
N ALA A 142 -13.20 21.00 -4.53
CA ALA A 142 -13.75 19.67 -4.39
C ALA A 142 -15.26 19.61 -4.72
N GLU A 143 -16.04 20.65 -4.35
CA GLU A 143 -17.45 20.77 -4.73
C GLU A 143 -17.62 20.92 -6.26
N ARG A 144 -16.79 21.74 -6.90
CA ARG A 144 -16.82 21.89 -8.37
C ARG A 144 -16.47 20.59 -9.11
N VAL A 145 -15.50 19.83 -8.59
CA VAL A 145 -15.16 18.51 -9.13
C VAL A 145 -16.34 17.54 -8.95
N ARG A 146 -16.98 17.53 -7.79
CA ARG A 146 -18.13 16.67 -7.48
C ARG A 146 -19.34 16.98 -8.36
N SER A 147 -19.67 18.26 -8.51
CA SER A 147 -20.79 18.73 -9.36
C SER A 147 -20.48 18.62 -10.85
N ARG A 148 -19.27 18.16 -11.24
CA ARG A 148 -18.79 18.12 -12.63
C ARG A 148 -18.77 19.50 -13.32
N ALA A 149 -18.63 20.58 -12.54
CA ALA A 149 -18.53 21.94 -13.07
C ALA A 149 -17.16 22.23 -13.71
N VAL A 150 -16.17 21.35 -13.48
CA VAL A 150 -14.83 21.45 -14.06
C VAL A 150 -14.44 20.15 -14.76
N ARG A 151 -13.61 20.27 -15.81
CA ARG A 151 -13.08 19.08 -16.50
C ARG A 151 -12.00 18.41 -15.66
N PRO A 152 -11.88 17.06 -15.64
CA PRO A 152 -10.87 16.35 -14.85
C PRO A 152 -9.42 16.73 -15.13
N GLN A 153 -9.13 17.24 -16.34
CA GLN A 153 -7.81 17.75 -16.71
C GLN A 153 -7.50 19.11 -16.09
N GLN A 154 -8.51 19.89 -15.78
CA GLN A 154 -8.37 21.21 -15.16
C GLN A 154 -8.24 21.11 -13.65
N ASP A 155 -9.08 20.27 -13.04
CA ASP A 155 -9.02 19.98 -11.59
C ASP A 155 -9.62 18.60 -11.27
N ASN A 156 -9.07 17.96 -10.21
CA ASN A 156 -9.50 16.64 -9.76
C ASN A 156 -9.08 16.43 -8.29
N MET A 157 -9.70 15.42 -7.65
CA MET A 157 -9.43 15.12 -6.23
C MET A 157 -7.97 14.77 -5.93
N LEU A 158 -7.22 14.21 -6.89
CA LEU A 158 -5.80 13.90 -6.72
C LEU A 158 -4.97 15.20 -6.65
N LEU A 159 -5.25 16.14 -7.53
CA LEU A 159 -4.59 17.46 -7.55
C LEU A 159 -4.91 18.25 -6.28
N ILE A 160 -6.19 18.26 -5.86
CA ILE A 160 -6.65 18.89 -4.62
C ILE A 160 -5.91 18.29 -3.41
N SER A 161 -5.81 16.96 -3.34
CA SER A 161 -5.08 16.27 -2.26
C SER A 161 -3.58 16.58 -2.28
N SER A 162 -2.97 16.70 -3.46
CA SER A 162 -1.57 17.08 -3.61
C SER A 162 -1.33 18.50 -3.14
N HIS A 163 -2.19 19.44 -3.52
CA HIS A 163 -2.10 20.85 -3.07
C HIS A 163 -2.33 20.98 -1.56
N GLY A 164 -3.30 20.24 -0.99
CA GLY A 164 -3.56 20.25 0.43
C GLY A 164 -2.38 19.71 1.26
N ARG A 165 -1.69 18.67 0.77
CA ARG A 165 -0.46 18.17 1.42
C ARG A 165 0.70 19.15 1.29
N ALA A 166 0.86 19.78 0.13
CA ALA A 166 1.90 20.79 -0.09
C ALA A 166 1.67 21.99 0.80
N ALA A 167 0.45 22.52 0.85
CA ALA A 167 0.07 23.64 1.72
C ALA A 167 0.22 23.33 3.22
N ALA A 168 0.00 22.07 3.62
CA ALA A 168 0.22 21.63 5.00
C ALA A 168 1.71 21.65 5.40
N LEU A 169 2.63 21.54 4.45
CA LEU A 169 4.05 21.73 4.68
C LEU A 169 4.40 23.23 4.66
N ASP A 170 4.08 23.90 3.55
CA ASP A 170 4.30 25.35 3.39
C ASP A 170 3.44 25.90 2.23
N LEU A 171 2.81 27.05 2.42
CA LEU A 171 1.94 27.67 1.43
C LEU A 171 2.68 28.11 0.16
N ARG A 172 3.98 28.38 0.23
CA ARG A 172 4.80 28.73 -0.93
C ARG A 172 4.85 27.59 -1.98
N LEU A 173 4.65 26.34 -1.57
CA LEU A 173 4.56 25.19 -2.48
C LEU A 173 3.30 25.17 -3.36
N VAL A 174 2.33 25.97 -3.03
CA VAL A 174 1.10 26.17 -3.81
C VAL A 174 0.98 27.56 -4.41
N GLY A 175 2.09 28.32 -4.42
CA GLY A 175 2.18 29.63 -5.04
C GLY A 175 1.61 30.79 -4.18
N LEU A 176 1.37 30.55 -2.90
CA LEU A 176 0.92 31.56 -1.95
C LEU A 176 2.12 32.16 -1.19
N PRO A 177 1.98 33.38 -0.61
CA PRO A 177 3.05 34.01 0.16
C PRO A 177 3.37 33.21 1.43
N MET A 178 4.52 33.54 2.03
CA MET A 178 4.92 32.99 3.33
C MET A 178 3.82 33.23 4.37
N THR A 179 3.60 32.22 5.21
CA THR A 179 2.64 32.25 6.31
C THR A 179 3.04 33.30 7.35
N SER A 180 2.08 34.02 7.88
CA SER A 180 2.30 34.85 9.06
C SER A 180 2.29 33.99 10.33
N GLY A 181 3.33 34.08 11.16
CA GLY A 181 3.43 33.35 12.42
C GLY A 181 4.27 32.08 12.33
N ASP A 182 4.16 31.22 13.35
CA ASP A 182 4.94 30.01 13.49
C ASP A 182 4.64 29.02 12.36
N SER A 183 5.65 28.70 11.57
CA SER A 183 5.55 27.69 10.51
C SER A 183 6.01 26.32 11.00
N LYS A 184 5.63 25.28 10.25
CA LYS A 184 6.12 23.94 10.50
C LYS A 184 7.66 23.85 10.43
N LEU A 185 8.29 24.62 9.55
CA LEU A 185 9.74 24.66 9.40
C LEU A 185 10.40 25.37 10.60
N GLU A 186 9.78 26.42 11.13
CA GLU A 186 10.22 27.09 12.37
C GLU A 186 10.18 26.13 13.56
N ALA A 187 9.04 25.47 13.78
CA ALA A 187 8.88 24.49 14.86
C ALA A 187 9.87 23.32 14.75
N ALA A 188 10.18 22.91 13.53
CA ALA A 188 11.18 21.89 13.27
C ALA A 188 12.59 22.41 13.58
N ALA A 189 12.93 23.62 13.15
CA ALA A 189 14.22 24.24 13.41
C ALA A 189 14.46 24.42 14.92
N ASP A 190 13.45 24.86 15.68
CA ASP A 190 13.53 24.97 17.14
C ASP A 190 13.81 23.62 17.79
N THR A 191 13.01 22.60 17.45
CA THR A 191 13.18 21.25 18.01
C THR A 191 14.55 20.66 17.67
N ILE A 192 15.01 20.80 16.42
CA ILE A 192 16.30 20.30 15.97
C ILE A 192 17.44 21.01 16.68
N ALA A 193 17.39 22.34 16.79
CA ALA A 193 18.42 23.13 17.44
C ALA A 193 18.49 22.85 18.96
N ASP A 194 17.36 22.65 19.62
CA ASP A 194 17.32 22.29 21.04
C ASP A 194 17.93 20.91 21.29
N ILE A 195 17.61 19.92 20.48
CA ILE A 195 18.21 18.59 20.55
C ILE A 195 19.70 18.69 20.28
N TRP A 196 20.13 19.43 19.26
CA TRP A 196 21.53 19.61 18.93
C TRP A 196 22.31 20.25 20.10
N ARG A 197 21.78 21.28 20.78
CA ARG A 197 22.41 21.92 21.94
C ARG A 197 22.47 21.01 23.17
N ALA A 198 21.45 20.20 23.38
CA ALA A 198 21.33 19.34 24.56
C ALA A 198 22.23 18.09 24.51
N HIS A 199 22.68 17.66 23.34
CA HIS A 199 23.36 16.38 23.20
C HIS A 199 24.83 16.53 22.85
N ARG A 200 25.64 15.58 23.34
CA ARG A 200 27.04 15.40 23.04
C ARG A 200 27.25 13.91 22.70
N PHE A 201 28.00 13.62 21.66
CA PHE A 201 28.31 12.24 21.33
C PHE A 201 29.47 11.72 22.20
N ALA A 202 29.25 10.59 22.87
CA ALA A 202 30.34 9.87 23.54
C ALA A 202 31.16 9.13 22.51
N ARG A 203 32.49 9.30 22.57
CA ARG A 203 33.44 8.52 21.76
C ARG A 203 33.55 7.11 22.32
N ARG A 204 34.10 6.19 21.53
CA ARG A 204 34.33 4.79 21.95
C ARG A 204 35.22 4.65 23.17
N ASP A 205 36.12 5.60 23.39
CA ASP A 205 37.00 5.67 24.57
C ASP A 205 36.32 6.25 25.83
N GLY A 206 35.03 6.56 25.76
CA GLY A 206 34.25 7.16 26.85
C GLY A 206 34.39 8.69 26.96
N THR A 207 35.24 9.33 26.13
CA THR A 207 35.33 10.81 26.11
C THR A 207 34.16 11.40 25.37
N VAL A 208 33.76 12.62 25.80
CA VAL A 208 32.68 13.36 25.15
C VAL A 208 33.26 14.18 24.00
N HIS A 209 32.55 14.17 22.85
CA HIS A 209 32.93 14.98 21.71
C HIS A 209 32.94 16.48 22.08
N PRO A 210 33.96 17.28 21.72
CA PRO A 210 34.08 18.68 22.12
C PRO A 210 32.93 19.57 21.56
N THR A 211 32.41 19.21 20.40
CA THR A 211 31.32 19.96 19.77
C THR A 211 29.95 19.48 20.23
N PRO A 212 28.93 20.37 20.34
CA PRO A 212 27.54 19.97 20.52
C PRO A 212 27.12 19.04 19.42
N GLY A 213 26.22 18.12 19.73
CA GLY A 213 25.51 17.44 18.67
C GLY A 213 25.35 15.96 18.79
N GLY A 214 24.12 15.54 18.70
CA GLY A 214 23.72 14.26 18.17
C GLY A 214 23.34 14.45 16.70
N PHE A 215 23.68 13.49 15.88
CA PHE A 215 23.29 13.49 14.47
C PHE A 215 21.77 13.32 14.36
N GLN A 216 21.12 14.12 13.52
CA GLN A 216 19.68 14.10 13.33
C GLN A 216 19.32 13.89 11.85
N ILE A 217 18.30 13.12 11.59
CA ILE A 217 17.81 12.81 10.24
C ILE A 217 16.48 13.50 10.01
N VAL A 218 16.35 14.23 8.91
CA VAL A 218 15.12 14.94 8.53
C VAL A 218 14.60 14.39 7.20
N PHE A 219 13.36 13.95 7.19
CA PHE A 219 12.67 13.49 5.98
C PHE A 219 11.68 14.54 5.48
N CYS A 220 11.82 14.88 4.19
CA CYS A 220 10.88 15.73 3.46
C CYS A 220 10.84 15.30 1.98
N ASP A 221 9.68 14.82 1.53
CA ASP A 221 9.46 14.38 0.14
C ASP A 221 8.81 15.47 -0.73
N LEU A 222 8.04 16.38 -0.12
CA LEU A 222 7.21 17.34 -0.85
C LEU A 222 7.96 18.53 -1.41
N SER A 223 9.14 18.85 -0.89
CA SER A 223 9.90 20.04 -1.28
C SER A 223 11.39 19.74 -1.43
N THR A 224 11.72 18.81 -2.33
CA THR A 224 13.12 18.49 -2.64
C THR A 224 13.79 19.66 -3.36
N PRO A 225 15.12 19.88 -3.15
CA PRO A 225 15.84 20.99 -3.77
C PRO A 225 15.73 21.01 -5.29
N LYS A 226 15.43 22.16 -5.87
CA LYS A 226 15.46 22.46 -7.29
C LYS A 226 16.20 23.78 -7.51
N ALA A 227 16.91 23.87 -8.63
CA ALA A 227 17.59 25.11 -8.99
C ALA A 227 16.58 26.24 -9.16
N ASP A 228 16.91 27.40 -8.61
CA ASP A 228 16.16 28.67 -8.76
C ASP A 228 14.71 28.67 -8.21
N GLU A 229 14.32 27.63 -7.46
CA GLU A 229 13.03 27.57 -6.78
C GLU A 229 13.22 27.54 -5.27
N TRP A 230 12.33 28.23 -4.54
CA TRP A 230 12.25 28.06 -3.08
C TRP A 230 11.98 26.60 -2.70
N ASN A 231 12.67 26.13 -1.67
CA ASN A 231 12.45 24.80 -1.14
C ASN A 231 12.63 24.75 0.38
N ALA A 232 11.97 23.79 1.03
CA ALA A 232 12.00 23.62 2.47
C ALA A 232 13.38 23.21 3.01
N TYR A 233 14.26 22.65 2.19
CA TYR A 233 15.59 22.22 2.62
C TYR A 233 16.50 23.42 2.87
N ASP A 234 16.56 24.35 1.92
CA ASP A 234 17.36 25.57 2.05
C ASP A 234 16.79 26.47 3.15
N GLU A 235 15.46 26.59 3.25
CA GLU A 235 14.80 27.32 4.32
C GLU A 235 15.15 26.75 5.69
N LEU A 236 15.02 25.43 5.88
CA LEU A 236 15.34 24.80 7.16
C LEU A 236 16.81 24.96 7.52
N ARG A 237 17.73 24.88 6.55
CA ARG A 237 19.17 25.14 6.78
C ARG A 237 19.41 26.58 7.25
N ALA A 238 18.79 27.56 6.59
CA ALA A 238 18.88 28.95 7.01
C ALA A 238 18.30 29.20 8.43
N LEU A 239 17.13 28.62 8.72
CA LEU A 239 16.52 28.68 10.04
C LEU A 239 17.37 28.03 11.14
N LEU A 240 18.06 26.95 10.84
CA LEU A 240 18.99 26.29 11.78
C LEU A 240 20.24 27.15 12.00
N ALA A 241 20.74 27.80 10.95
CA ALA A 241 21.89 28.72 11.08
C ALA A 241 21.56 29.91 12.01
N THR A 242 20.37 30.50 11.91
CA THR A 242 19.91 31.57 12.85
C THR A 242 19.82 31.09 14.30
N ARG A 243 19.67 29.76 14.51
CA ARG A 243 19.62 29.11 15.83
C ARG A 243 20.97 28.63 16.33
N GLY A 244 22.04 28.94 15.60
CA GLY A 244 23.42 28.63 15.95
C GLY A 244 23.94 27.27 15.54
N VAL A 245 23.20 26.52 14.75
CA VAL A 245 23.72 25.28 14.08
C VAL A 245 24.55 25.72 12.87
N PRO A 246 25.84 25.36 12.78
CA PRO A 246 26.67 25.76 11.63
C PRO A 246 26.06 25.28 10.30
N GLU A 247 26.00 26.17 9.31
CA GLU A 247 25.36 25.87 8.04
C GLU A 247 26.01 24.68 7.32
N GLU A 248 27.33 24.59 7.36
CA GLU A 248 28.13 23.50 6.78
C GLU A 248 27.87 22.13 7.42
N TRP A 249 27.28 22.10 8.62
CA TRP A 249 26.90 20.87 9.33
C TRP A 249 25.48 20.38 8.99
N VAL A 250 24.73 21.18 8.20
CA VAL A 250 23.42 20.80 7.67
C VAL A 250 23.60 20.40 6.20
N ARG A 251 23.47 19.12 5.93
CA ARG A 251 23.74 18.57 4.59
C ARG A 251 22.50 17.95 3.97
N PHE A 252 22.45 17.96 2.66
CA PHE A 252 21.37 17.33 1.90
C PHE A 252 21.86 16.07 1.20
N ILE A 253 21.05 15.00 1.25
CA ILE A 253 21.35 13.79 0.48
C ILE A 253 21.46 14.06 -1.03
N HIS A 254 20.80 15.11 -1.51
CA HIS A 254 20.77 15.52 -2.91
C HIS A 254 22.08 16.18 -3.38
N GLU A 255 22.95 16.58 -2.48
CA GLU A 255 24.29 17.08 -2.78
C GLU A 255 25.20 15.98 -3.35
N ALA A 256 24.95 14.72 -2.96
CA ALA A 256 25.68 13.57 -3.47
C ALA A 256 25.15 13.14 -4.86
N ARG A 257 25.98 13.28 -5.89
CA ARG A 257 25.63 13.03 -7.31
C ARG A 257 25.81 11.57 -7.71
N ASN A 258 26.66 10.84 -7.00
CA ASN A 258 27.00 9.45 -7.27
C ASN A 258 27.20 8.66 -5.96
N ASP A 259 27.35 7.34 -6.06
CA ASP A 259 27.47 6.45 -4.91
C ASP A 259 28.72 6.71 -4.07
N ARG A 260 29.84 7.19 -4.67
CA ARG A 260 31.05 7.55 -3.95
C ARG A 260 30.81 8.77 -3.06
N GLU A 261 30.29 9.85 -3.61
CA GLU A 261 29.95 11.07 -2.85
C GLU A 261 28.92 10.76 -1.74
N LYS A 262 27.99 9.86 -2.03
CA LYS A 262 27.01 9.38 -1.05
C LYS A 262 27.68 8.61 0.10
N ALA A 263 28.67 7.77 -0.20
CA ALA A 263 29.43 7.04 0.81
C ALA A 263 30.26 8.01 1.67
N GLU A 264 30.92 9.01 1.06
CA GLU A 264 31.67 10.05 1.75
C GLU A 264 30.76 10.88 2.68
N LEU A 265 29.56 11.27 2.23
CA LEU A 265 28.58 11.97 3.06
C LEU A 265 28.11 11.10 4.26
N PHE A 266 27.92 9.81 4.05
CA PHE A 266 27.54 8.91 5.15
C PHE A 266 28.68 8.67 6.13
N ASP A 267 29.93 8.69 5.66
CA ASP A 267 31.08 8.65 6.53
C ASP A 267 31.17 9.92 7.38
N ALA A 268 30.98 11.09 6.79
CA ALA A 268 30.90 12.35 7.51
C ALA A 268 29.81 12.35 8.60
N CYS A 269 28.63 11.80 8.30
CA CYS A 269 27.57 11.61 9.30
C CYS A 269 28.00 10.70 10.45
N ARG A 270 28.68 9.58 10.15
CA ARG A 270 29.18 8.65 11.18
C ARG A 270 30.31 9.25 12.02
N ASN A 271 31.14 10.07 11.42
CA ASN A 271 32.26 10.73 12.09
C ASN A 271 31.88 11.95 12.93
N GLY A 272 30.61 12.45 12.78
CA GLY A 272 30.11 13.59 13.54
C GLY A 272 30.46 14.95 12.92
N GLU A 273 30.74 14.96 11.63
CA GLU A 273 30.99 16.17 10.84
C GLU A 273 29.68 16.77 10.29
N VAL A 274 28.59 16.00 10.36
CA VAL A 274 27.24 16.40 9.98
C VAL A 274 26.33 16.34 11.22
N ALA A 275 25.67 17.44 11.53
CA ALA A 275 24.68 17.51 12.59
C ALA A 275 23.28 17.12 12.11
N VAL A 276 22.92 17.56 10.90
CA VAL A 276 21.61 17.32 10.32
C VAL A 276 21.73 16.86 8.87
N LEU A 277 21.16 15.71 8.55
CA LEU A 277 21.04 15.21 7.19
C LEU A 277 19.57 15.30 6.74
N ILE A 278 19.30 16.12 5.73
CA ILE A 278 17.95 16.30 5.17
C ILE A 278 17.85 15.49 3.86
N GLY A 279 16.77 14.74 3.70
CA GLY A 279 16.57 14.00 2.47
C GLY A 279 15.16 13.45 2.26
N SER A 280 14.94 12.94 1.05
CA SER A 280 13.70 12.28 0.68
C SER A 280 13.72 10.78 0.97
N THR A 281 12.54 10.19 1.12
CA THR A 281 12.39 8.73 1.28
C THR A 281 13.06 7.98 0.12
N GLY A 282 12.89 8.43 -1.10
CA GLY A 282 13.48 7.79 -2.28
C GLY A 282 15.01 7.76 -2.28
N LYS A 283 15.65 8.83 -1.78
CA LYS A 283 17.13 8.94 -1.73
C LYS A 283 17.74 8.29 -0.49
N MET A 284 17.06 8.35 0.65
CA MET A 284 17.54 7.82 1.94
C MET A 284 16.88 6.49 2.35
N GLY A 285 15.81 6.06 1.66
CA GLY A 285 15.03 4.89 2.01
C GLY A 285 15.78 3.56 1.82
N VAL A 286 16.75 3.47 0.92
CA VAL A 286 17.48 2.23 0.63
C VAL A 286 19.00 2.44 0.76
N GLY A 287 19.69 1.48 1.37
CA GLY A 287 21.16 1.44 1.43
C GLY A 287 21.83 2.46 2.35
N THR A 288 21.07 3.26 3.09
CA THR A 288 21.61 4.29 4.00
C THR A 288 21.97 3.69 5.36
N ASN A 289 23.23 3.73 5.73
CA ASN A 289 23.73 3.20 7.01
C ASN A 289 24.38 4.32 7.83
N VAL A 290 23.54 5.22 8.37
CA VAL A 290 23.97 6.43 9.11
C VAL A 290 23.53 6.44 10.56
N GLN A 291 22.90 5.34 11.04
CA GLN A 291 22.27 5.28 12.35
C GLN A 291 23.21 5.40 13.53
N ALA A 292 24.51 5.14 13.35
CA ALA A 292 25.45 4.97 14.46
C ALA A 292 25.42 6.11 15.50
N ARG A 293 25.12 7.33 15.09
CA ARG A 293 25.03 8.53 15.94
C ARG A 293 23.65 9.18 15.97
N ALA A 294 22.67 8.63 15.26
CA ALA A 294 21.36 9.24 15.12
C ALA A 294 20.65 9.31 16.48
N ILE A 295 20.43 10.54 16.99
CA ILE A 295 19.72 10.79 18.25
C ILE A 295 18.27 11.15 18.00
N ALA A 296 17.95 11.68 16.82
CA ALA A 296 16.58 12.04 16.46
C ALA A 296 16.30 11.86 14.96
N LEU A 297 15.03 11.64 14.67
CA LEU A 297 14.49 11.57 13.33
C LEU A 297 13.22 12.44 13.24
N HIS A 298 13.15 13.24 12.20
CA HIS A 298 12.09 14.22 12.00
C HIS A 298 11.34 13.94 10.69
N HIS A 299 10.02 13.92 10.75
CA HIS A 299 9.14 13.81 9.59
C HIS A 299 8.46 15.17 9.36
N LEU A 300 8.95 15.96 8.40
CA LEU A 300 8.32 17.23 8.02
C LEU A 300 7.02 16.99 7.25
N ASP A 301 6.95 15.86 6.53
CA ASP A 301 5.77 15.43 5.81
C ASP A 301 5.40 13.98 6.12
N CYS A 302 4.13 13.66 5.96
CA CYS A 302 3.63 12.30 6.09
C CYS A 302 3.94 11.51 4.81
N PRO A 303 4.61 10.34 4.89
CA PRO A 303 4.79 9.48 3.72
C PRO A 303 3.45 8.91 3.25
N ARG A 304 3.38 8.46 1.99
CA ARG A 304 2.13 7.92 1.43
C ARG A 304 1.85 6.49 1.86
N ARG A 305 2.90 5.70 2.12
CA ARG A 305 2.79 4.27 2.41
C ARG A 305 3.33 3.93 3.79
N PRO A 306 2.71 2.97 4.51
CA PRO A 306 3.24 2.46 5.77
C PRO A 306 4.68 1.93 5.67
N ALA A 307 5.01 1.29 4.56
CA ALA A 307 6.37 0.80 4.31
C ALA A 307 7.40 1.95 4.29
N ASP A 308 7.06 3.09 3.69
CA ASP A 308 7.94 4.26 3.67
C ASP A 308 8.14 4.82 5.09
N LEU A 309 7.09 4.83 5.91
CA LEU A 309 7.19 5.23 7.32
C LEU A 309 8.11 4.29 8.09
N ALA A 310 7.91 2.97 7.97
CA ALA A 310 8.76 1.98 8.60
C ALA A 310 10.22 2.06 8.11
N GLN A 311 10.44 2.34 6.83
CA GLN A 311 11.77 2.56 6.27
C GLN A 311 12.44 3.82 6.83
N ARG A 312 11.70 4.94 6.95
CA ARG A 312 12.20 6.17 7.56
C ARG A 312 12.59 5.92 9.03
N ASP A 313 11.65 5.41 9.83
CA ASP A 313 11.87 5.13 11.26
C ASP A 313 13.03 4.17 11.48
N GLY A 314 13.16 3.14 10.64
CA GLY A 314 14.26 2.18 10.64
C GLY A 314 15.63 2.77 10.29
N ARG A 315 15.75 4.06 9.96
CA ARG A 315 17.06 4.73 9.79
C ARG A 315 17.68 5.15 11.12
N ALA A 316 16.89 5.31 12.15
CA ALA A 316 17.35 5.64 13.49
C ALA A 316 17.08 4.51 14.50
N LEU A 317 15.88 3.89 14.44
CA LEU A 317 15.49 2.73 15.25
C LEU A 317 16.11 1.44 14.69
N ARG A 318 17.42 1.33 14.76
CA ARG A 318 18.14 0.22 14.14
C ARG A 318 19.31 -0.25 15.01
N GLN A 319 19.63 -1.54 14.89
CA GLN A 319 20.84 -2.10 15.43
C GLN A 319 22.09 -1.33 14.97
N GLY A 320 23.05 -1.15 15.87
CA GLY A 320 24.27 -0.40 15.61
C GLY A 320 24.16 1.11 15.85
N ASN A 321 23.04 1.59 16.36
CA ASN A 321 22.95 2.93 16.96
C ASN A 321 23.64 2.91 18.32
N ALA A 322 24.53 3.87 18.57
CA ALA A 322 25.27 3.98 19.84
C ALA A 322 24.42 4.62 20.97
N ASN A 323 23.31 5.28 20.62
CA ASN A 323 22.40 5.84 21.60
C ASN A 323 21.47 4.75 22.12
N THR A 324 21.19 4.74 23.42
CA THR A 324 20.23 3.85 24.06
C THR A 324 18.80 4.29 23.85
N GLU A 325 18.60 5.58 23.67
CA GLU A 325 17.31 6.21 23.44
C GLU A 325 17.40 7.25 22.31
N ILE A 326 16.36 7.37 21.50
CA ILE A 326 16.25 8.33 20.39
C ILE A 326 14.87 8.97 20.33
N GLY A 327 14.78 10.13 19.67
CA GLY A 327 13.51 10.81 19.40
C GLY A 327 13.00 10.56 17.99
N ILE A 328 11.69 10.36 17.83
CA ILE A 328 11.00 10.47 16.53
C ILE A 328 9.96 11.57 16.64
N TYR A 329 10.06 12.55 15.74
CA TYR A 329 9.22 13.75 15.74
C TYR A 329 8.39 13.81 14.45
N ARG A 330 7.08 14.02 14.59
CA ARG A 330 6.13 14.18 13.48
C ARG A 330 5.54 15.57 13.57
N TYR A 331 5.74 16.37 12.54
CA TYR A 331 5.20 17.73 12.48
C TYR A 331 3.84 17.73 11.79
N VAL A 332 2.85 18.29 12.45
CA VAL A 332 1.45 18.31 12.01
C VAL A 332 0.92 19.73 12.07
N THR A 333 0.50 20.27 10.95
CA THR A 333 -0.21 21.54 10.92
C THR A 333 -1.69 21.30 11.19
N GLU A 334 -2.22 21.96 12.22
CA GLU A 334 -3.61 21.82 12.64
C GLU A 334 -4.57 22.23 11.51
N GLY A 335 -5.74 21.59 11.42
CA GLY A 335 -6.73 21.90 10.39
C GLY A 335 -6.31 21.64 8.95
N SER A 336 -5.15 20.98 8.73
CA SER A 336 -4.61 20.65 7.41
C SER A 336 -4.79 19.16 7.04
N PHE A 337 -4.31 18.80 5.86
CA PHE A 337 -4.27 17.42 5.40
C PHE A 337 -3.33 16.50 6.20
N ASP A 338 -2.47 17.04 7.07
CA ASP A 338 -1.53 16.23 7.84
C ASP A 338 -2.23 15.27 8.78
N ALA A 339 -3.19 15.73 9.58
CA ALA A 339 -3.90 14.91 10.55
C ALA A 339 -4.55 13.68 9.86
N TYR A 340 -5.22 13.93 8.74
CA TYR A 340 -5.81 12.86 7.94
C TYR A 340 -4.76 11.89 7.38
N SER A 341 -3.67 12.42 6.81
CA SER A 341 -2.60 11.63 6.23
C SER A 341 -1.96 10.70 7.27
N TRP A 342 -1.63 11.24 8.43
CA TRP A 342 -1.04 10.47 9.54
C TRP A 342 -1.99 9.41 10.08
N GLN A 343 -3.29 9.73 10.25
CA GLN A 343 -4.29 8.75 10.66
C GLN A 343 -4.44 7.62 9.63
N THR A 344 -4.45 7.95 8.35
CA THR A 344 -4.55 6.98 7.26
C THR A 344 -3.36 6.04 7.23
N VAL A 345 -2.14 6.57 7.30
CA VAL A 345 -0.91 5.75 7.32
C VAL A 345 -0.84 4.90 8.58
N ALA A 346 -1.23 5.44 9.75
CA ALA A 346 -1.25 4.70 11.01
C ALA A 346 -2.25 3.53 10.96
N ARG A 347 -3.45 3.73 10.43
CA ARG A 347 -4.45 2.65 10.25
C ARG A 347 -3.95 1.56 9.31
N LYS A 348 -3.39 1.93 8.16
CA LYS A 348 -2.77 0.98 7.23
C LYS A 348 -1.62 0.21 7.88
N ALA A 349 -0.75 0.89 8.63
CA ALA A 349 0.39 0.27 9.31
C ALA A 349 -0.08 -0.74 10.38
N SER A 350 -1.06 -0.36 11.19
CA SER A 350 -1.65 -1.25 12.21
C SER A 350 -2.23 -2.49 11.58
N PHE A 351 -2.93 -2.33 10.47
CA PHE A 351 -3.51 -3.40 9.70
C PHE A 351 -2.45 -4.37 9.13
N ILE A 352 -1.45 -3.85 8.42
CA ILE A 352 -0.36 -4.67 7.89
C ILE A 352 0.36 -5.43 9.02
N ALA A 353 0.58 -4.76 10.16
CA ALA A 353 1.19 -5.38 11.33
C ALA A 353 0.35 -6.53 11.90
N GLN A 354 -0.99 -6.42 11.95
CA GLN A 354 -1.89 -7.49 12.38
C GLN A 354 -1.81 -8.70 11.44
N VAL A 355 -1.86 -8.45 10.13
CA VAL A 355 -1.69 -9.49 9.10
C VAL A 355 -0.34 -10.20 9.24
N MET A 356 0.74 -9.43 9.39
CA MET A 356 2.10 -9.97 9.47
C MET A 356 2.36 -10.75 10.75
N ARG A 357 1.74 -10.37 11.89
CA ARG A 357 1.86 -11.10 13.17
C ARG A 357 0.99 -12.36 13.25
N GLY A 358 0.18 -12.64 12.24
CA GLY A 358 -0.67 -13.84 12.21
C GLY A 358 -1.78 -13.84 13.25
N ARG A 359 -2.21 -12.69 13.77
CA ARG A 359 -3.35 -12.60 14.65
C ARG A 359 -4.63 -12.89 13.85
N LEU A 360 -5.20 -14.08 14.10
CA LEU A 360 -6.32 -14.66 13.37
C LEU A 360 -7.69 -14.28 13.95
N ASP A 361 -7.73 -13.33 14.87
CA ASP A 361 -8.93 -12.91 15.62
C ASP A 361 -9.88 -12.01 14.82
N LEU A 362 -9.42 -11.47 13.68
CA LEU A 362 -10.23 -10.63 12.81
C LEU A 362 -10.57 -11.35 11.51
N ARG A 363 -11.87 -11.54 11.23
CA ARG A 363 -12.35 -12.13 9.99
C ARG A 363 -12.44 -11.14 8.82
N GLU A 364 -12.59 -9.86 9.11
CA GLU A 364 -12.72 -8.79 8.12
C GLU A 364 -11.78 -7.64 8.45
N ILE A 365 -11.17 -7.07 7.45
CA ILE A 365 -10.24 -5.95 7.56
C ILE A 365 -10.46 -4.97 6.42
N GLU A 366 -10.52 -3.67 6.73
CA GLU A 366 -10.70 -2.61 5.73
C GLU A 366 -9.38 -2.27 5.05
N ASP A 367 -9.34 -2.37 3.72
CA ASP A 367 -8.23 -1.84 2.92
C ASP A 367 -8.50 -0.36 2.66
N ILE A 368 -7.70 0.47 3.30
CA ILE A 368 -7.73 1.91 3.07
C ILE A 368 -6.79 2.18 1.88
N GLY A 369 -7.35 2.14 0.67
CA GLY A 369 -6.60 2.43 -0.56
C GLY A 369 -5.89 3.79 -0.56
N ASP A 370 -5.02 4.03 -1.54
CA ASP A 370 -4.37 5.34 -1.80
C ASP A 370 -5.36 6.37 -2.39
N ALA A 371 -6.63 6.28 -2.04
CA ALA A 371 -7.62 7.20 -2.57
C ALA A 371 -7.29 8.65 -2.18
N ALA A 372 -7.40 9.54 -3.15
CA ALA A 372 -7.55 10.96 -2.86
C ALA A 372 -8.66 11.15 -1.83
N LEU A 373 -8.49 12.14 -0.94
CA LEU A 373 -9.52 12.51 0.03
C LEU A 373 -10.88 12.60 -0.64
N SER A 374 -11.89 12.02 -0.01
CA SER A 374 -13.26 12.20 -0.48
C SER A 374 -13.67 13.66 -0.30
N PHE A 375 -14.66 14.10 -1.09
CA PHE A 375 -15.21 15.44 -0.98
C PHE A 375 -15.60 15.82 0.48
N ASN A 376 -16.25 14.89 1.19
CA ASN A 376 -16.71 15.13 2.56
C ASN A 376 -15.52 15.29 3.54
N GLU A 377 -14.43 14.57 3.33
CA GLU A 377 -13.23 14.67 4.14
C GLU A 377 -12.50 16.00 3.91
N VAL A 378 -12.38 16.46 2.66
CA VAL A 378 -11.82 17.79 2.34
C VAL A 378 -12.64 18.89 3.00
N LYS A 379 -13.98 18.81 2.91
CA LYS A 379 -14.87 19.80 3.51
C LYS A 379 -14.80 19.81 5.04
N ALA A 380 -14.69 18.64 5.68
CA ALA A 380 -14.57 18.53 7.13
C ALA A 380 -13.25 19.11 7.65
N LEU A 381 -12.14 18.87 6.93
CA LEU A 381 -10.83 19.43 7.25
C LEU A 381 -10.83 20.97 7.12
N ALA A 382 -11.41 21.49 6.03
CA ALA A 382 -11.51 22.93 5.79
C ALA A 382 -12.34 23.66 6.86
N ALA A 383 -13.39 22.99 7.39
CA ALA A 383 -14.26 23.58 8.40
C ALA A 383 -13.69 23.57 9.84
N GLY A 384 -12.58 22.87 10.07
CA GLY A 384 -11.96 22.73 11.40
C GLY A 384 -12.88 22.11 12.47
N ASN A 385 -13.99 21.49 12.06
CA ASN A 385 -15.01 20.96 12.96
C ASN A 385 -14.97 19.42 13.01
N PRO A 386 -14.57 18.80 14.12
CA PRO A 386 -14.48 17.35 14.26
C PRO A 386 -15.81 16.63 14.05
N LEU A 387 -16.95 17.26 14.39
CA LEU A 387 -18.29 16.66 14.19
C LEU A 387 -18.64 16.48 12.70
N LEU A 388 -18.12 17.34 11.83
CA LEU A 388 -18.28 17.17 10.37
C LEU A 388 -17.50 15.98 9.86
N LEU A 389 -16.35 15.67 10.45
CA LEU A 389 -15.57 14.48 10.13
C LEU A 389 -16.31 13.21 10.58
N ASP A 390 -16.92 13.22 11.75
CA ASP A 390 -17.69 12.09 12.27
C ASP A 390 -18.99 11.88 11.46
N ARG A 391 -19.64 12.96 11.05
CA ARG A 391 -20.77 12.89 10.10
C ARG A 391 -20.33 12.31 8.75
N ALA A 392 -19.20 12.76 8.20
CA ALA A 392 -18.67 12.25 6.94
C ALA A 392 -18.35 10.74 7.02
N LYS A 393 -17.80 10.28 8.17
CA LYS A 393 -17.57 8.86 8.42
C LYS A 393 -18.87 8.06 8.50
N ALA A 394 -19.91 8.58 9.16
CA ALA A 394 -21.20 7.95 9.26
C ALA A 394 -21.90 7.85 7.89
N ASP A 395 -21.87 8.91 7.08
CA ASP A 395 -22.40 8.94 5.72
C ASP A 395 -21.66 7.96 4.80
N ALA A 396 -20.32 7.85 4.94
CA ALA A 396 -19.51 6.88 4.22
C ALA A 396 -19.88 5.45 4.60
N GLU A 397 -20.07 5.19 5.90
CA GLU A 397 -20.47 3.88 6.41
C GLU A 397 -21.87 3.49 5.94
N LEU A 398 -22.83 4.41 5.96
CA LEU A 398 -24.18 4.19 5.41
C LEU A 398 -24.11 3.81 3.93
N THR A 399 -23.37 4.61 3.14
CA THR A 399 -23.18 4.33 1.70
C THR A 399 -22.55 2.95 1.48
N ARG A 400 -21.60 2.56 2.36
CA ARG A 400 -20.96 1.26 2.34
C ARG A 400 -21.97 0.14 2.59
N LEU A 401 -22.77 0.25 3.64
CA LEU A 401 -23.78 -0.74 4.00
C LEU A 401 -24.82 -0.94 2.90
N GLU A 402 -25.30 0.14 2.29
CA GLU A 402 -26.22 0.08 1.14
C GLU A 402 -25.61 -0.62 -0.09
N ARG A 403 -24.30 -0.44 -0.32
CA ARG A 403 -23.58 -1.16 -1.39
C ARG A 403 -23.43 -2.63 -1.08
N LEU A 404 -23.12 -2.98 0.19
CA LEU A 404 -23.05 -4.35 0.66
C LEU A 404 -24.38 -5.08 0.48
N GLU A 405 -25.47 -4.45 0.86
CA GLU A 405 -26.82 -4.99 0.67
C GLU A 405 -27.10 -5.27 -0.81
N ARG A 406 -26.84 -4.29 -1.68
CA ARG A 406 -26.99 -4.47 -3.14
C ARG A 406 -26.09 -5.59 -3.68
N GLY A 407 -24.84 -5.64 -3.26
CA GLY A 407 -23.88 -6.69 -3.64
C GLY A 407 -24.32 -8.07 -3.17
N HIS A 408 -24.85 -8.18 -1.94
CA HIS A 408 -25.41 -9.42 -1.40
C HIS A 408 -26.61 -9.90 -2.23
N GLN A 409 -27.55 -9.00 -2.56
CA GLN A 409 -28.73 -9.33 -3.38
C GLN A 409 -28.32 -9.81 -4.79
N GLN A 410 -27.32 -9.16 -5.40
CA GLN A 410 -26.78 -9.59 -6.70
C GLN A 410 -26.09 -10.96 -6.62
N SER A 411 -25.31 -11.20 -5.57
CA SER A 411 -24.65 -12.49 -5.35
C SER A 411 -25.65 -13.61 -5.11
N LYS A 412 -26.69 -13.34 -4.32
CA LYS A 412 -27.81 -14.26 -4.10
C LYS A 412 -28.54 -14.58 -5.41
N GLY A 413 -28.77 -13.59 -6.28
CA GLY A 413 -29.35 -13.79 -7.61
C GLY A 413 -28.49 -14.69 -8.49
N ARG A 414 -27.16 -14.42 -8.55
CA ARG A 414 -26.22 -15.25 -9.30
C ARG A 414 -26.16 -16.68 -8.80
N LEU A 415 -26.11 -16.89 -7.49
CA LEU A 415 -26.10 -18.23 -6.90
C LEU A 415 -27.37 -19.01 -7.22
N ARG A 416 -28.55 -18.37 -7.15
CA ARG A 416 -29.83 -19.00 -7.56
C ARG A 416 -29.80 -19.42 -9.02
N PHE A 417 -29.36 -18.54 -9.91
CA PHE A 417 -29.23 -18.84 -11.34
C PHE A 417 -28.25 -19.99 -11.60
N ALA A 418 -27.12 -20.04 -10.89
CA ALA A 418 -26.16 -21.15 -10.98
C ALA A 418 -26.76 -22.47 -10.48
N ILE A 419 -27.49 -22.46 -9.35
CA ILE A 419 -28.20 -23.65 -8.83
C ILE A 419 -29.18 -24.19 -9.86
N ASP A 420 -30.00 -23.33 -10.47
CA ASP A 420 -30.98 -23.72 -11.47
C ASP A 420 -30.30 -24.23 -12.75
N GLY A 421 -29.15 -23.66 -13.12
CA GLY A 421 -28.30 -24.14 -14.21
C GLY A 421 -27.76 -25.55 -13.94
N HIS A 422 -27.24 -25.78 -12.73
CA HIS A 422 -26.74 -27.11 -12.34
C HIS A 422 -27.86 -28.15 -12.26
N ARG A 423 -29.02 -27.80 -11.72
CA ARG A 423 -30.19 -28.69 -11.69
C ARG A 423 -30.57 -29.16 -13.10
N ARG A 424 -30.72 -28.22 -14.06
CA ARG A 424 -30.99 -28.57 -15.47
C ARG A 424 -29.86 -29.42 -16.09
N GLY A 425 -28.62 -29.18 -15.70
CA GLY A 425 -27.48 -29.98 -16.12
C GLY A 425 -27.56 -31.41 -15.61
N ILE A 426 -27.92 -31.59 -14.35
CA ILE A 426 -28.14 -32.93 -13.75
C ILE A 426 -29.27 -33.67 -14.46
N ASP A 427 -30.41 -33.02 -14.69
CA ASP A 427 -31.54 -33.64 -15.37
C ASP A 427 -31.16 -34.10 -16.78
N ARG A 428 -30.43 -33.25 -17.52
CA ARG A 428 -29.93 -33.61 -18.86
C ARG A 428 -29.00 -34.83 -18.83
N VAL A 429 -27.98 -34.81 -17.95
CA VAL A 429 -27.01 -35.92 -17.86
C VAL A 429 -27.69 -37.20 -17.38
N THR A 430 -28.68 -37.09 -16.50
CA THR A 430 -29.50 -38.26 -16.07
C THR A 430 -30.27 -38.88 -17.24
N ALA A 431 -30.90 -38.04 -18.08
CA ALA A 431 -31.58 -38.50 -19.28
C ALA A 431 -30.61 -39.13 -20.31
N GLU A 432 -29.45 -38.53 -20.53
CA GLU A 432 -28.40 -39.07 -21.38
C GLU A 432 -27.88 -40.44 -20.87
N LEU A 433 -27.69 -40.57 -19.56
CA LEU A 433 -27.29 -41.83 -18.92
C LEU A 433 -28.34 -42.91 -19.13
N ALA A 434 -29.63 -42.61 -18.96
CA ALA A 434 -30.72 -43.56 -19.21
C ALA A 434 -30.74 -44.02 -20.68
N ALA A 435 -30.58 -43.07 -21.62
CA ALA A 435 -30.50 -43.41 -23.06
C ALA A 435 -29.27 -44.26 -23.39
N LEU A 436 -28.11 -43.97 -22.82
CA LEU A 436 -26.88 -44.74 -22.98
C LEU A 436 -27.03 -46.17 -22.41
N THR A 437 -27.64 -46.29 -21.23
CA THR A 437 -27.92 -47.61 -20.62
C THR A 437 -28.77 -48.46 -21.55
N THR A 438 -29.87 -47.89 -22.07
CA THR A 438 -30.74 -48.57 -23.05
C THR A 438 -29.98 -48.97 -24.31
N ALA A 439 -29.10 -48.07 -24.81
CA ALA A 439 -28.27 -48.38 -25.98
C ALA A 439 -27.23 -49.48 -25.71
N ILE A 440 -26.67 -49.56 -24.50
CA ILE A 440 -25.75 -50.61 -24.07
C ILE A 440 -26.47 -51.96 -23.98
N ASP A 441 -27.67 -51.98 -23.38
CA ASP A 441 -28.49 -53.17 -23.25
C ASP A 441 -28.94 -53.72 -24.62
N ALA A 442 -29.20 -52.82 -25.59
CA ALA A 442 -29.51 -53.19 -26.97
C ALA A 442 -28.30 -53.60 -27.80
N ARG A 443 -27.10 -53.44 -27.25
CA ARG A 443 -25.86 -53.74 -27.97
C ARG A 443 -25.70 -55.25 -28.19
N ARG A 444 -25.49 -55.62 -29.45
CA ARG A 444 -25.11 -57.00 -29.83
C ARG A 444 -23.62 -57.06 -30.14
N ASP A 445 -22.99 -58.12 -29.75
CA ASP A 445 -21.60 -58.40 -30.18
C ASP A 445 -21.55 -58.75 -31.66
N THR A 446 -20.94 -57.86 -32.41
CA THR A 446 -20.77 -58.01 -33.86
C THR A 446 -19.32 -58.24 -34.27
N ARG A 447 -18.48 -58.66 -33.33
CA ARG A 447 -17.06 -58.95 -33.60
C ARG A 447 -16.87 -60.36 -34.15
N GLY A 448 -15.87 -60.55 -35.01
CA GLY A 448 -15.52 -61.81 -35.57
C GLY A 448 -16.65 -62.43 -36.39
N GLU A 449 -16.92 -63.74 -36.19
CA GLU A 449 -17.96 -64.49 -36.89
C GLU A 449 -19.40 -64.05 -36.63
N ALA A 450 -19.63 -63.28 -35.54
CA ALA A 450 -20.93 -62.73 -35.23
C ALA A 450 -21.22 -61.41 -35.99
N PHE A 451 -20.32 -60.96 -36.84
CA PHE A 451 -20.55 -59.70 -37.62
C PHE A 451 -21.64 -59.99 -38.67
N CYS A 452 -22.67 -59.16 -38.61
CA CYS A 452 -23.76 -59.14 -39.58
C CYS A 452 -24.22 -57.69 -39.77
N MET A 453 -24.15 -57.19 -41.00
CA MET A 453 -24.61 -55.82 -41.33
C MET A 453 -25.54 -55.93 -42.56
N ARG A 454 -26.64 -55.18 -42.51
CA ARG A 454 -27.57 -55.08 -43.60
C ARG A 454 -27.50 -53.69 -44.25
N VAL A 455 -27.20 -53.64 -45.56
CA VAL A 455 -27.16 -52.43 -46.37
C VAL A 455 -28.07 -52.63 -47.58
N ASP A 456 -29.03 -51.74 -47.78
CA ASP A 456 -30.04 -51.81 -48.86
C ASP A 456 -30.73 -53.14 -48.98
N GLY A 457 -31.04 -53.81 -47.87
CA GLY A 457 -31.73 -55.14 -47.88
C GLY A 457 -30.79 -56.34 -48.02
N GLN A 458 -29.56 -56.13 -48.42
CA GLN A 458 -28.54 -57.19 -48.57
C GLN A 458 -27.76 -57.38 -47.28
N THR A 459 -27.58 -58.62 -46.83
CA THR A 459 -26.87 -58.92 -45.58
C THR A 459 -25.42 -59.27 -45.88
N PHE A 460 -24.49 -58.66 -45.17
CA PHE A 460 -23.02 -58.85 -45.25
C PHE A 460 -22.52 -59.45 -43.96
N THR A 461 -21.69 -60.47 -44.05
CA THR A 461 -20.99 -61.08 -42.90
C THR A 461 -19.50 -60.76 -42.87
N ASP A 462 -18.98 -60.13 -43.93
CA ASP A 462 -17.64 -59.60 -44.02
C ASP A 462 -17.67 -58.03 -43.78
N ARG A 463 -16.79 -57.54 -42.96
CA ARG A 463 -16.73 -56.10 -42.62
C ARG A 463 -16.26 -55.23 -43.75
N ALA A 464 -15.32 -55.72 -44.57
CA ALA A 464 -14.78 -54.93 -45.65
C ALA A 464 -15.81 -54.77 -46.76
N GLU A 465 -16.55 -55.86 -47.08
CA GLU A 465 -17.62 -55.84 -48.05
C GLU A 465 -18.81 -55.01 -47.61
N ALA A 466 -19.20 -55.11 -46.33
CA ALA A 466 -20.23 -54.24 -45.71
C ALA A 466 -19.83 -52.76 -45.70
N GLY A 467 -18.59 -52.50 -45.39
CA GLY A 467 -18.04 -51.10 -45.37
C GLY A 467 -18.01 -50.50 -46.78
N LYS A 468 -17.65 -51.31 -47.80
CA LYS A 468 -17.67 -50.86 -49.18
C LYS A 468 -19.10 -50.55 -49.62
N ALA A 469 -20.04 -51.50 -49.42
CA ALA A 469 -21.46 -51.30 -49.77
C ALA A 469 -22.07 -50.10 -49.10
N LEU A 470 -21.75 -49.79 -47.81
CA LEU A 470 -22.18 -48.62 -47.09
C LEU A 470 -21.61 -47.38 -47.70
N THR A 471 -20.30 -47.36 -48.03
CA THR A 471 -19.61 -46.21 -48.61
C THR A 471 -20.20 -45.89 -49.99
N ASP A 472 -20.38 -46.93 -50.84
CA ASP A 472 -20.96 -46.73 -52.16
C ASP A 472 -22.39 -46.19 -52.09
N ARG A 473 -23.15 -46.58 -51.06
CA ARG A 473 -24.49 -46.07 -50.81
C ARG A 473 -24.47 -44.60 -50.34
N LEU A 474 -23.55 -44.22 -49.46
CA LEU A 474 -23.42 -42.85 -48.96
C LEU A 474 -22.90 -41.86 -50.03
N LEU A 475 -22.15 -42.35 -51.00
CA LEU A 475 -21.71 -41.56 -52.15
C LEU A 475 -22.80 -41.37 -53.25
N LEU A 476 -23.84 -42.16 -53.21
CA LEU A 476 -24.97 -42.09 -54.14
C LEU A 476 -26.19 -41.32 -53.56
N ALA A 477 -26.13 -40.94 -52.26
CA ALA A 477 -27.15 -40.15 -51.55
C ALA A 477 -26.74 -38.68 -51.40
#